data_a1b4233230f53a20eea7327381f28c6e
#
_entry.id   a1b4233230f53a20eea7327381f28c6e
#
_cell.length_a   1.000
_cell.length_b   1.000
_cell.length_c   1.000
_cell.angle_alpha   90.00
_cell.angle_beta   90.00
_cell.angle_gamma   90.00
#
_symmetry.space_group_name_H-M   'P 1'
#
loop_
_entity.id
_entity.type
_entity.pdbx_description
1 polymer ?
#
loop_
_entity_poly.entity_id
_entity_poly.type
_entity_poly.pdbx_seq_one_letter_code
_entity_poly.pdbx_strand_id
1 'polypeptide(L)'
;MKIIILHTLLLLNPIQHLDNVLRKVSLVTGGFDPIHSGHISYFARAKDFSDFLVVGINTEEWLTNKKGQYFQSWVERAEIIRHLRMVDAVITVPNDDQGSACGAIAKCLEIADQVIFCNGGDRGKSNTPETVKYGEDPRVKFEFGIGGDDKKNSSSWILKGYFERQRKLLGI
;
A
#
# COMPACT_ATOMS: atom_id res chain seq x y z
N MET A 1 -12.43 2.76 -18.26
CA MET A 1 -11.37 3.74 -18.47
C MET A 1 -11.45 4.74 -17.30
N LYS A 2 -10.82 4.41 -16.16
CA LYS A 2 -10.79 5.25 -14.96
C LYS A 2 -9.35 5.30 -14.48
N ILE A 3 -8.57 6.20 -15.05
CA ILE A 3 -7.25 6.54 -14.56
C ILE A 3 -7.35 8.01 -14.20
N ILE A 4 -7.56 8.30 -12.93
CA ILE A 4 -7.36 9.63 -12.39
C ILE A 4 -5.92 9.65 -11.90
N ILE A 5 -5.04 10.21 -12.73
CA ILE A 5 -3.68 10.55 -12.32
C ILE A 5 -3.85 11.69 -11.32
N LEU A 6 -3.50 11.45 -10.06
CA LEU A 6 -3.62 12.41 -8.94
C LEU A 6 -2.96 13.78 -9.21
N HIS A 7 -2.14 13.88 -10.24
CA HIS A 7 -1.45 15.13 -10.62
C HIS A 7 -2.35 16.13 -11.35
N THR A 8 -3.51 15.70 -11.87
CA THR A 8 -4.38 16.58 -12.68
C THR A 8 -5.49 17.24 -11.85
N LEU A 9 -5.69 16.83 -10.60
CA LEU A 9 -6.72 17.40 -9.71
C LEU A 9 -6.37 18.81 -9.18
N LEU A 10 -5.12 19.25 -9.26
CA LEU A 10 -4.66 20.55 -8.74
C LEU A 10 -4.99 21.75 -9.64
N LEU A 11 -5.61 21.55 -10.81
CA LEU A 11 -5.90 22.63 -11.77
C LEU A 11 -7.40 22.91 -11.96
N LEU A 12 -8.28 22.35 -11.16
CA LEU A 12 -9.73 22.62 -11.25
C LEU A 12 -10.14 23.77 -10.31
N ASN A 13 -11.07 24.60 -10.80
CA ASN A 13 -11.65 25.76 -10.10
C ASN A 13 -12.11 25.42 -8.66
N PRO A 14 -11.92 26.32 -7.68
CA PRO A 14 -12.27 26.08 -6.26
C PRO A 14 -13.73 25.69 -5.99
N ILE A 15 -14.67 25.99 -6.88
CA ILE A 15 -16.07 25.62 -6.73
C ILE A 15 -16.33 24.17 -7.17
N GLN A 16 -15.54 23.61 -8.09
CA GLN A 16 -15.62 22.19 -8.48
C GLN A 16 -14.87 21.25 -7.52
N HIS A 17 -14.07 21.80 -6.60
CA HIS A 17 -13.31 21.04 -5.62
C HIS A 17 -14.18 20.44 -4.51
N LEU A 18 -15.30 21.06 -4.20
CA LEU A 18 -16.22 20.60 -3.13
C LEU A 18 -17.00 19.31 -3.48
N ASP A 19 -17.23 19.06 -4.77
CA ASP A 19 -17.98 17.87 -5.23
C ASP A 19 -17.09 16.64 -5.50
N ASN A 20 -15.77 16.77 -5.45
CA ASN A 20 -14.81 15.71 -5.78
C ASN A 20 -14.02 15.14 -4.58
N VAL A 21 -14.30 15.61 -3.37
CA VAL A 21 -13.66 15.05 -2.17
C VAL A 21 -14.26 13.68 -1.88
N LEU A 22 -13.40 12.68 -1.83
CA LEU A 22 -13.80 11.34 -1.44
C LEU A 22 -14.12 11.33 0.04
N ARG A 23 -15.34 10.90 0.40
CA ARG A 23 -15.74 10.87 1.83
C ARG A 23 -14.88 9.90 2.64
N LYS A 24 -14.53 8.77 2.05
CA LYS A 24 -13.78 7.72 2.76
C LYS A 24 -12.87 6.95 1.80
N VAL A 25 -11.62 6.75 2.22
CA VAL A 25 -10.60 6.02 1.47
C VAL A 25 -9.99 4.94 2.35
N SER A 26 -9.90 3.72 1.83
CA SER A 26 -9.04 2.68 2.41
C SER A 26 -7.63 2.83 1.85
N LEU A 27 -6.63 2.81 2.71
CA LEU A 27 -5.22 2.86 2.35
C LEU A 27 -4.52 1.59 2.83
N VAL A 28 -3.85 0.92 1.92
CA VAL A 28 -2.89 -0.16 2.21
C VAL A 28 -1.51 0.26 1.73
N THR A 29 -0.46 -0.15 2.45
CA THR A 29 0.91 0.17 2.04
C THR A 29 1.81 -1.05 2.12
N GLY A 30 2.83 -1.10 1.25
CA GLY A 30 3.79 -2.19 1.27
C GLY A 30 4.75 -2.19 0.09
N GLY A 31 5.72 -3.11 0.14
CA GLY A 31 6.65 -3.33 -0.97
C GLY A 31 6.02 -4.07 -2.14
N PHE A 32 5.19 -5.09 -1.85
CA PHE A 32 4.50 -5.92 -2.86
C PHE A 32 5.47 -6.50 -3.90
N ASP A 33 6.60 -7.01 -3.44
CA ASP A 33 7.76 -7.35 -4.27
C ASP A 33 8.29 -8.77 -4.00
N PRO A 34 7.89 -9.75 -4.84
CA PRO A 34 6.81 -9.71 -5.83
C PRO A 34 5.41 -9.76 -5.20
N ILE A 35 4.40 -9.37 -5.99
CA ILE A 35 3.00 -9.52 -5.60
C ILE A 35 2.62 -11.02 -5.55
N HIS A 36 1.71 -11.38 -4.64
CA HIS A 36 1.23 -12.76 -4.48
C HIS A 36 -0.23 -12.79 -3.96
N SER A 37 -0.82 -13.99 -3.91
CA SER A 37 -2.22 -14.19 -3.52
C SER A 37 -2.58 -13.59 -2.16
N GLY A 38 -1.66 -13.59 -1.19
CA GLY A 38 -1.86 -12.95 0.10
C GLY A 38 -2.06 -11.44 -0.01
N HIS A 39 -1.35 -10.77 -0.92
CA HIS A 39 -1.58 -9.34 -1.21
C HIS A 39 -2.96 -9.12 -1.87
N ILE A 40 -3.38 -10.01 -2.77
CA ILE A 40 -4.71 -9.94 -3.39
C ILE A 40 -5.81 -10.03 -2.33
N SER A 41 -5.70 -10.99 -1.40
CA SER A 41 -6.64 -11.14 -0.30
C SER A 41 -6.65 -9.90 0.62
N TYR A 42 -5.47 -9.35 0.90
CA TYR A 42 -5.31 -8.12 1.68
C TYR A 42 -6.01 -6.93 1.03
N PHE A 43 -5.79 -6.71 -0.27
CA PHE A 43 -6.44 -5.62 -1.01
C PHE A 43 -7.95 -5.80 -1.09
N ALA A 44 -8.42 -7.01 -1.35
CA ALA A 44 -9.86 -7.31 -1.40
C ALA A 44 -10.53 -6.99 -0.06
N ARG A 45 -9.92 -7.39 1.06
CA ARG A 45 -10.44 -7.09 2.40
C ARG A 45 -10.37 -5.62 2.76
N ALA A 46 -9.29 -4.93 2.38
CA ALA A 46 -9.18 -3.49 2.61
C ALA A 46 -10.25 -2.69 1.83
N LYS A 47 -10.65 -3.18 0.64
CA LYS A 47 -11.73 -2.60 -0.17
C LYS A 47 -13.09 -2.65 0.53
N ASP A 48 -13.33 -3.62 1.42
CA ASP A 48 -14.60 -3.76 2.15
C ASP A 48 -14.88 -2.58 3.12
N PHE A 49 -13.87 -1.79 3.49
CA PHE A 49 -14.01 -0.67 4.42
C PHE A 49 -14.41 0.65 3.76
N SER A 50 -14.25 0.77 2.44
CA SER A 50 -14.64 1.97 1.68
C SER A 50 -14.82 1.69 0.19
N ASP A 51 -15.50 2.60 -0.50
CA ASP A 51 -15.71 2.51 -1.95
C ASP A 51 -14.45 2.83 -2.77
N PHE A 52 -13.38 3.33 -2.14
CA PHE A 52 -12.16 3.73 -2.83
C PHE A 52 -10.91 3.19 -2.13
N LEU A 53 -10.22 2.28 -2.80
CA LEU A 53 -8.96 1.69 -2.31
C LEU A 53 -7.75 2.34 -2.95
N VAL A 54 -6.90 2.91 -2.12
CA VAL A 54 -5.56 3.39 -2.50
C VAL A 54 -4.51 2.38 -2.06
N VAL A 55 -3.61 2.03 -2.96
CA VAL A 55 -2.45 1.19 -2.66
C VAL A 55 -1.19 2.04 -2.71
N GLY A 56 -0.55 2.23 -1.57
CA GLY A 56 0.75 2.89 -1.44
C GLY A 56 1.88 1.89 -1.62
N ILE A 57 2.74 2.13 -2.61
CA ILE A 57 3.87 1.25 -2.94
C ILE A 57 5.16 1.91 -2.46
N ASN A 58 5.93 1.18 -1.65
CA ASN A 58 7.27 1.60 -1.22
C ASN A 58 8.25 1.62 -2.39
N THR A 59 9.22 2.53 -2.34
CA THR A 59 10.26 2.70 -3.36
C THR A 59 11.27 1.55 -3.37
N GLU A 60 12.08 1.47 -4.42
CA GLU A 60 13.23 0.57 -4.49
C GLU A 60 14.23 0.84 -3.37
N GLU A 61 14.45 2.11 -3.06
CA GLU A 61 15.34 2.52 -1.97
C GLU A 61 14.85 1.96 -0.62
N TRP A 62 13.57 2.10 -0.32
CA TRP A 62 12.98 1.53 0.89
C TRP A 62 13.15 0.01 0.95
N LEU A 63 12.91 -0.69 -0.18
CA LEU A 63 13.09 -2.14 -0.26
C LEU A 63 14.54 -2.55 -0.06
N THR A 64 15.48 -1.83 -0.68
CA THR A 64 16.92 -2.07 -0.54
C THR A 64 17.37 -1.87 0.90
N ASN A 65 16.94 -0.79 1.54
CA ASN A 65 17.25 -0.51 2.95
C ASN A 65 16.69 -1.58 3.89
N LYS A 66 15.48 -2.08 3.60
CA LYS A 66 14.80 -3.04 4.48
C LYS A 66 15.18 -4.50 4.24
N LYS A 67 15.45 -4.87 2.99
CA LYS A 67 15.62 -6.28 2.56
C LYS A 67 16.96 -6.56 1.88
N GLY A 68 17.80 -5.53 1.69
CA GLY A 68 19.07 -5.62 0.98
C GLY A 68 18.94 -5.52 -0.55
N GLN A 69 17.77 -5.72 -1.10
CA GLN A 69 17.51 -5.66 -2.54
C GLN A 69 16.02 -5.53 -2.86
N TYR A 70 15.71 -5.17 -4.09
CA TYR A 70 14.37 -5.28 -4.67
C TYR A 70 14.38 -6.29 -5.83
N PHE A 71 13.22 -6.86 -6.15
CA PHE A 71 13.04 -7.82 -7.24
C PHE A 71 12.43 -7.17 -8.48
N GLN A 72 11.37 -6.37 -8.29
CA GLN A 72 10.71 -5.62 -9.37
C GLN A 72 10.82 -4.12 -9.12
N SER A 73 11.03 -3.34 -10.20
CA SER A 73 11.00 -1.89 -10.11
C SER A 73 9.65 -1.38 -9.59
N TRP A 74 9.62 -0.16 -9.06
CA TRP A 74 8.37 0.47 -8.64
C TRP A 74 7.36 0.54 -9.78
N VAL A 75 7.82 0.85 -10.99
CA VAL A 75 6.99 0.97 -12.19
C VAL A 75 6.29 -0.36 -12.50
N GLU A 76 7.03 -1.48 -12.50
CA GLU A 76 6.46 -2.82 -12.73
C GLU A 76 5.42 -3.19 -11.67
N ARG A 77 5.73 -2.96 -10.40
CA ARG A 77 4.79 -3.25 -9.30
C ARG A 77 3.53 -2.38 -9.39
N ALA A 78 3.70 -1.09 -9.69
CA ALA A 78 2.60 -0.17 -9.86
C ALA A 78 1.70 -0.55 -11.05
N GLU A 79 2.32 -0.94 -12.17
CA GLU A 79 1.58 -1.38 -13.37
C GLU A 79 0.72 -2.61 -13.08
N ILE A 80 1.27 -3.62 -12.40
CA ILE A 80 0.51 -4.82 -12.01
C ILE A 80 -0.63 -4.46 -11.07
N ILE A 81 -0.35 -3.67 -10.03
CA ILE A 81 -1.31 -3.38 -8.96
C ILE A 81 -2.46 -2.51 -9.44
N ARG A 82 -2.21 -1.49 -10.28
CA ARG A 82 -3.26 -0.61 -10.79
C ARG A 82 -4.29 -1.30 -11.69
N HIS A 83 -3.93 -2.48 -12.25
CA HIS A 83 -4.84 -3.28 -13.07
C HIS A 83 -5.65 -4.31 -12.26
N LEU A 84 -5.47 -4.36 -10.96
CA LEU A 84 -6.30 -5.19 -10.09
C LEU A 84 -7.67 -4.52 -9.90
N ARG A 85 -8.74 -5.28 -10.17
CA ARG A 85 -10.11 -4.75 -10.20
C ARG A 85 -10.57 -4.04 -8.90
N MET A 86 -9.98 -4.39 -7.75
CA MET A 86 -10.33 -3.80 -6.46
C MET A 86 -9.55 -2.52 -6.16
N VAL A 87 -8.52 -2.19 -6.95
CA VAL A 87 -7.65 -1.03 -6.72
C VAL A 87 -8.14 0.14 -7.55
N ASP A 88 -8.39 1.27 -6.90
CA ASP A 88 -8.86 2.48 -7.56
C ASP A 88 -7.71 3.46 -7.84
N ALA A 89 -6.69 3.49 -6.99
CA ALA A 89 -5.51 4.32 -7.20
C ALA A 89 -4.24 3.68 -6.63
N VAL A 90 -3.11 4.03 -7.22
CA VAL A 90 -1.76 3.67 -6.76
C VAL A 90 -0.97 4.94 -6.50
N ILE A 91 -0.29 5.00 -5.36
CA ILE A 91 0.59 6.12 -4.99
C ILE A 91 1.95 5.63 -4.55
N THR A 92 2.96 6.48 -4.66
CA THR A 92 4.26 6.23 -4.03
C THR A 92 4.17 6.59 -2.54
N VAL A 93 4.61 5.68 -1.69
CA VAL A 93 4.87 5.98 -0.27
C VAL A 93 6.16 6.80 -0.22
N PRO A 94 6.13 8.05 0.24
CA PRO A 94 7.35 8.82 0.42
C PRO A 94 8.27 8.16 1.43
N ASN A 95 9.58 8.14 1.14
CA ASN A 95 10.56 7.68 2.11
C ASN A 95 10.66 8.70 3.25
N ASP A 96 10.80 8.21 4.46
CA ASP A 96 11.17 8.96 5.65
C ASP A 96 12.20 8.17 6.47
N ASP A 97 12.80 8.80 7.45
CA ASP A 97 13.86 8.19 8.28
C ASP A 97 13.35 6.99 9.11
N GLN A 98 12.05 6.87 9.29
CA GLN A 98 11.42 5.77 10.04
C GLN A 98 10.91 4.66 9.14
N GLY A 99 10.95 4.85 7.82
CA GLY A 99 10.38 3.92 6.83
C GLY A 99 8.86 3.77 6.98
N SER A 100 8.19 4.85 7.42
CA SER A 100 6.77 4.87 7.77
C SER A 100 5.86 5.08 6.57
N ALA A 101 4.56 4.85 6.77
CA ALA A 101 3.51 5.17 5.80
C ALA A 101 2.85 6.54 6.06
N CYS A 102 3.40 7.35 6.97
CA CYS A 102 2.83 8.65 7.34
C CYS A 102 2.62 9.59 6.15
N GLY A 103 3.56 9.60 5.21
CA GLY A 103 3.44 10.40 3.99
C GLY A 103 2.32 9.94 3.06
N ALA A 104 2.03 8.63 3.02
CA ALA A 104 0.91 8.10 2.24
C ALA A 104 -0.44 8.46 2.88
N ILE A 105 -0.53 8.42 4.22
CA ILE A 105 -1.73 8.87 4.96
C ILE A 105 -1.98 10.36 4.67
N ALA A 106 -0.92 11.20 4.76
CA ALA A 106 -1.04 12.63 4.46
C ALA A 106 -1.60 12.89 3.06
N LYS A 107 -1.07 12.21 2.04
CA LYS A 107 -1.57 12.32 0.66
C LYS A 107 -3.04 11.91 0.51
N CYS A 108 -3.47 10.88 1.21
CA CYS A 108 -4.87 10.47 1.19
C CYS A 108 -5.79 11.50 1.88
N LEU A 109 -5.32 12.17 2.95
CA LEU A 109 -6.06 13.23 3.64
C LEU A 109 -6.22 14.51 2.82
N GLU A 110 -5.45 14.69 1.74
CA GLU A 110 -5.61 15.80 0.78
C GLU A 110 -6.84 15.60 -0.12
N ILE A 111 -7.32 14.36 -0.28
CA ILE A 111 -8.39 13.99 -1.22
C ILE A 111 -9.59 13.33 -0.55
N ALA A 112 -9.54 13.06 0.75
CA ALA A 112 -10.58 12.35 1.49
C ALA A 112 -10.85 12.97 2.85
N ASP A 113 -12.12 12.96 3.26
CA ASP A 113 -12.54 13.38 4.61
C ASP A 113 -12.07 12.38 5.68
N GLN A 114 -11.95 11.10 5.32
CA GLN A 114 -11.55 10.03 6.22
C GLN A 114 -10.65 9.01 5.52
N VAL A 115 -9.56 8.64 6.18
CA VAL A 115 -8.65 7.56 5.76
C VAL A 115 -8.77 6.39 6.71
N ILE A 116 -9.03 5.21 6.17
CA ILE A 116 -8.92 3.94 6.91
C ILE A 116 -7.59 3.31 6.53
N PHE A 117 -6.63 3.42 7.44
CA PHE A 117 -5.32 2.80 7.24
C PHE A 117 -5.38 1.33 7.64
N CYS A 118 -5.37 0.47 6.63
CA CYS A 118 -5.48 -0.97 6.78
C CYS A 118 -4.09 -1.59 6.92
N ASN A 119 -3.85 -2.31 8.01
CA ASN A 119 -2.62 -3.03 8.26
C ASN A 119 -2.86 -4.53 8.12
N GLY A 120 -2.03 -5.18 7.29
CA GLY A 120 -2.07 -6.63 7.09
C GLY A 120 -1.11 -7.39 7.99
N GLY A 121 -1.40 -8.67 8.18
CA GLY A 121 -0.51 -9.61 8.88
C GLY A 121 -0.31 -9.33 10.36
N ASP A 122 0.91 -9.54 10.78
CA ASP A 122 1.40 -9.53 12.16
C ASP A 122 1.75 -8.14 12.72
N ARG A 123 1.37 -7.03 12.06
CA ARG A 123 1.60 -5.70 12.59
C ARG A 123 0.70 -5.46 13.82
N GLY A 124 1.36 -5.35 14.98
CA GLY A 124 0.69 -5.07 16.24
C GLY A 124 0.05 -3.69 16.29
N LYS A 125 -0.93 -3.53 17.20
CA LYS A 125 -1.74 -2.31 17.36
C LYS A 125 -1.00 -1.13 18.00
N SER A 126 0.20 -1.30 18.53
CA SER A 126 0.86 -0.30 19.38
C SER A 126 2.18 0.20 18.81
N ASN A 127 2.37 1.51 18.91
CA ASN A 127 3.64 2.22 18.70
C ASN A 127 4.23 2.15 17.30
N THR A 128 3.40 2.06 16.25
CA THR A 128 3.92 2.34 14.90
C THR A 128 4.02 3.86 14.70
N PRO A 129 4.95 4.35 13.86
CA PRO A 129 5.03 5.80 13.56
C PRO A 129 3.69 6.40 13.13
N GLU A 130 2.89 5.63 12.41
CA GLU A 130 1.57 6.03 11.94
C GLU A 130 0.59 6.22 13.11
N THR A 131 0.56 5.28 14.06
CA THR A 131 -0.33 5.40 15.24
C THR A 131 0.12 6.50 16.19
N VAL A 132 1.42 6.74 16.32
CA VAL A 132 1.96 7.86 17.10
C VAL A 132 1.54 9.20 16.48
N LYS A 133 1.63 9.33 15.16
CA LYS A 133 1.35 10.60 14.47
C LYS A 133 -0.13 10.88 14.27
N TYR A 134 -0.92 9.86 13.97
CA TYR A 134 -2.33 10.02 13.57
C TYR A 134 -3.33 9.33 14.51
N GLY A 135 -2.89 8.73 15.60
CA GLY A 135 -3.77 7.97 16.49
C GLY A 135 -4.89 8.80 17.11
N GLU A 136 -4.68 10.11 17.29
CA GLU A 136 -5.68 11.05 17.80
C GLU A 136 -6.37 11.87 16.70
N ASP A 137 -5.98 11.74 15.42
CA ASP A 137 -6.64 12.44 14.33
C ASP A 137 -7.98 11.75 13.99
N PRO A 138 -9.12 12.40 14.22
CA PRO A 138 -10.45 11.80 14.01
C PRO A 138 -10.71 11.41 12.54
N ARG A 139 -9.92 11.93 11.60
CA ARG A 139 -9.99 11.62 10.17
C ARG A 139 -9.29 10.32 9.81
N VAL A 140 -8.47 9.76 10.72
CA VAL A 140 -7.70 8.53 10.44
C VAL A 140 -8.20 7.41 11.35
N LYS A 141 -8.60 6.31 10.75
CA LYS A 141 -8.92 5.06 11.45
C LYS A 141 -7.89 4.00 11.11
N PHE A 142 -7.55 3.20 12.10
CA PHE A 142 -6.60 2.09 11.94
C PHE A 142 -7.34 0.76 12.01
N GLU A 143 -7.18 -0.06 10.98
CA GLU A 143 -7.67 -1.43 10.95
C GLU A 143 -6.47 -2.39 10.87
N PHE A 144 -6.47 -3.44 11.69
CA PHE A 144 -5.38 -4.39 11.84
C PHE A 144 -5.85 -5.82 11.55
N GLY A 145 -4.90 -6.70 11.20
CA GLY A 145 -5.21 -8.10 10.89
C GLY A 145 -5.94 -8.28 9.55
N ILE A 146 -5.86 -7.28 8.66
CA ILE A 146 -6.56 -7.33 7.39
C ILE A 146 -5.93 -8.40 6.48
N GLY A 147 -6.76 -9.29 5.98
CA GLY A 147 -6.32 -10.43 5.15
C GLY A 147 -6.14 -11.74 5.92
N GLY A 148 -6.34 -11.70 7.25
CA GLY A 148 -6.29 -12.86 8.16
C GLY A 148 -4.90 -13.15 8.70
N ASP A 149 -4.86 -13.90 9.80
CA ASP A 149 -3.62 -14.24 10.53
C ASP A 149 -2.87 -15.41 9.88
N ASP A 150 -3.52 -16.14 8.98
CA ASP A 150 -2.92 -17.26 8.26
C ASP A 150 -2.08 -16.74 7.09
N LYS A 151 -0.77 -16.60 7.32
CA LYS A 151 0.20 -16.16 6.34
C LYS A 151 0.43 -17.23 5.27
N LYS A 152 -0.49 -17.31 4.33
CA LYS A 152 -0.46 -18.30 3.23
C LYS A 152 0.75 -18.17 2.32
N ASN A 153 1.39 -16.98 2.24
CA ASN A 153 2.55 -16.74 1.40
C ASN A 153 3.30 -15.46 1.80
N SER A 154 4.53 -15.31 1.34
CA SER A 154 5.25 -14.05 1.39
C SER A 154 6.18 -13.89 0.20
N SER A 155 6.44 -12.65 -0.21
CA SER A 155 7.40 -12.35 -1.27
C SER A 155 8.77 -12.98 -1.00
N SER A 156 9.25 -12.92 0.25
CA SER A 156 10.54 -13.51 0.63
C SER A 156 10.56 -15.05 0.50
N TRP A 157 9.46 -15.73 0.82
CA TRP A 157 9.38 -17.19 0.64
C TRP A 157 9.38 -17.58 -0.83
N ILE A 158 8.68 -16.81 -1.67
CA ILE A 158 8.64 -17.05 -3.13
C ILE A 158 10.05 -16.92 -3.71
N LEU A 159 10.75 -15.82 -3.38
CA LEU A 159 12.10 -15.58 -3.88
C LEU A 159 13.09 -16.63 -3.36
N LYS A 160 13.05 -16.94 -2.06
CA LYS A 160 13.90 -17.99 -1.47
C LYS A 160 13.69 -19.34 -2.17
N GLY A 161 12.44 -19.76 -2.34
CA GLY A 161 12.14 -21.01 -3.03
C GLY A 161 12.57 -21.02 -4.50
N TYR A 162 12.53 -19.86 -5.18
CA TYR A 162 13.09 -19.74 -6.52
C TYR A 162 14.60 -19.93 -6.53
N PHE A 163 15.34 -19.23 -5.68
CA PHE A 163 16.79 -19.34 -5.60
C PHE A 163 17.27 -20.75 -5.21
N GLU A 164 16.56 -21.42 -4.29
CA GLU A 164 16.88 -22.81 -3.93
C GLU A 164 16.72 -23.77 -5.11
N ARG A 165 15.68 -23.60 -5.93
CA ARG A 165 15.51 -24.37 -7.16
C ARG A 165 16.59 -24.07 -8.19
N GLN A 166 16.97 -22.82 -8.38
CA GLN A 166 18.04 -22.42 -9.31
C GLN A 166 19.40 -23.02 -8.88
N ARG A 167 19.72 -22.95 -7.58
CA ARG A 167 20.96 -23.57 -7.07
C ARG A 167 21.03 -25.07 -7.36
N LYS A 168 19.94 -25.81 -7.15
CA LYS A 168 19.87 -27.22 -7.49
C LYS A 168 20.08 -27.50 -8.97
N LEU A 169 19.52 -26.68 -9.85
CA LEU A 169 19.68 -26.82 -11.30
C LEU A 169 21.12 -26.56 -11.75
N LEU A 170 21.80 -25.62 -11.09
CA LEU A 170 23.19 -25.24 -11.42
C LEU A 170 24.23 -26.09 -10.69
N GLY A 171 23.82 -26.97 -9.76
CA GLY A 171 24.74 -27.83 -9.00
C GLY A 171 25.60 -27.10 -7.97
N ILE A 172 25.14 -25.95 -7.44
CA ILE A 172 25.86 -25.09 -6.48
C ILE A 172 25.07 -24.91 -5.18
#